data_e502ea908f4c5b299302c1eaa4e0d92f
#
_entry.id   e502ea908f4c5b299302c1eaa4e0d92f
#
_cell.length_a   1.000
_cell.length_b   1.000
_cell.length_c   1.000
_cell.angle_alpha   90.00
_cell.angle_beta   90.00
_cell.angle_gamma   90.00
#
_symmetry.space_group_name_H-M   'P 1'
#
loop_
_entity.id
_entity.type
_entity.pdbx_description
1 polymer ?
#
loop_
_entity_poly.entity_id
_entity_poly.type
_entity_poly.pdbx_seq_one_letter_code
_entity_poly.pdbx_strand_id
1 'polypeptide(L)'
;MIVQHNLSVSTRGRGTYGITAEIEQAVRRSGIRTGICHCFIQHTSASLILCENADPMVRRDLESFLARLVPDGDRLFEHTDEGPDDMPAHVRAILTKMDLTLPIRDGRCALGTWQGVYLYEHRTHPHHRQVILTLMGEPG
;
A
#
# COMPACT_ATOMS: atom_id res chain seq x y z
N MET A 1 21.31 -5.48 11.66
CA MET A 1 20.19 -6.39 11.92
C MET A 1 19.19 -6.29 10.76
N ILE A 2 18.69 -7.40 10.31
CA ILE A 2 17.66 -7.46 9.27
C ILE A 2 16.54 -8.38 9.76
N VAL A 3 15.29 -7.90 9.72
CA VAL A 3 14.12 -8.66 10.13
C VAL A 3 13.06 -8.54 9.03
N GLN A 4 12.40 -9.64 8.71
CA GLN A 4 11.30 -9.62 7.75
C GLN A 4 10.01 -10.07 8.41
N HIS A 5 8.92 -9.44 8.02
CA HIS A 5 7.59 -9.73 8.52
C HIS A 5 6.59 -9.70 7.36
N ASN A 6 5.72 -10.70 7.30
CA ASN A 6 4.63 -10.73 6.31
C ASN A 6 3.38 -10.12 6.91
N LEU A 7 2.84 -9.13 6.22
CA LEU A 7 1.58 -8.51 6.58
C LEU A 7 0.51 -8.98 5.59
N SER A 8 -0.54 -9.62 6.10
CA SER A 8 -1.68 -10.05 5.29
C SER A 8 -2.82 -9.06 5.46
N VAL A 9 -3.37 -8.59 4.36
CA VAL A 9 -4.47 -7.63 4.35
C VAL A 9 -5.63 -8.23 3.58
N SER A 10 -6.77 -8.41 4.24
CA SER A 10 -8.00 -8.86 3.59
C SER A 10 -8.77 -7.63 3.12
N THR A 11 -9.04 -7.56 1.83
CA THR A 11 -9.78 -6.45 1.24
C THR A 11 -11.22 -6.86 0.93
N ARG A 12 -12.10 -5.88 0.84
CA ARG A 12 -13.52 -6.07 0.51
C ARG A 12 -13.87 -5.50 -0.86
N GLY A 13 -12.86 -5.20 -1.66
CA GLY A 13 -13.03 -4.56 -2.95
C GLY A 13 -12.24 -3.27 -3.03
N ARG A 14 -12.40 -2.55 -4.13
CA ARG A 14 -11.62 -1.34 -4.43
C ARG A 14 -11.70 -0.31 -3.32
N GLY A 15 -10.55 0.21 -2.93
CA GLY A 15 -10.45 1.22 -1.89
C GLY A 15 -9.13 1.17 -1.16
N THR A 16 -9.00 2.04 -0.18
CA THR A 16 -7.78 2.18 0.62
C THR A 16 -7.96 1.53 1.99
N TYR A 17 -6.94 0.79 2.40
CA TYR A 17 -6.94 0.06 3.68
C TYR A 17 -5.71 0.50 4.47
N GLY A 18 -5.93 1.17 5.61
CA GLY A 18 -4.84 1.68 6.42
C GLY A 18 -4.01 0.57 7.04
N ILE A 19 -2.68 0.65 6.90
CA ILE A 19 -1.75 -0.34 7.45
C ILE A 19 -0.65 0.29 8.30
N THR A 20 -0.77 1.57 8.61
CA THR A 20 0.23 2.28 9.42
C THR A 20 0.44 1.62 10.78
N ALA A 21 -0.63 1.25 11.47
CA ALA A 21 -0.54 0.67 12.80
C ALA A 21 0.19 -0.67 12.79
N GLU A 22 -0.05 -1.51 11.79
CA GLU A 22 0.59 -2.81 11.64
C GLU A 22 2.08 -2.65 11.34
N ILE A 23 2.44 -1.67 10.50
CA ILE A 23 3.84 -1.36 10.21
C ILE A 23 4.54 -0.86 11.48
N GLU A 24 3.91 0.07 12.21
CA GLU A 24 4.46 0.58 13.46
C GLU A 24 4.68 -0.54 14.48
N GLN A 25 3.76 -1.48 14.56
CA GLN A 25 3.91 -2.63 15.45
C GLN A 25 5.11 -3.50 15.07
N ALA A 26 5.31 -3.75 13.77
CA ALA A 26 6.46 -4.51 13.30
C ALA A 26 7.77 -3.78 13.61
N VAL A 27 7.80 -2.47 13.48
CA VAL A 27 8.98 -1.66 13.83
C VAL A 27 9.28 -1.80 15.33
N ARG A 28 8.28 -1.65 16.18
CA ARG A 28 8.47 -1.79 17.62
C ARG A 28 8.99 -3.17 18.01
N ARG A 29 8.42 -4.22 17.44
CA ARG A 29 8.81 -5.60 17.72
C ARG A 29 10.23 -5.92 17.26
N SER A 30 10.70 -5.25 16.22
CA SER A 30 12.04 -5.49 15.69
C SER A 30 13.14 -5.05 16.64
N GLY A 31 12.87 -4.10 17.51
CA GLY A 31 13.88 -3.49 18.36
C GLY A 31 14.83 -2.52 17.65
N ILE A 32 14.65 -2.30 16.36
CA ILE A 32 15.48 -1.37 15.59
C ILE A 32 15.13 0.06 15.98
N ARG A 33 16.14 0.83 16.32
CA ARG A 33 15.96 2.22 16.69
C ARG A 33 16.30 3.18 15.56
N THR A 34 17.26 2.83 14.72
CA THR A 34 17.67 3.64 13.58
C THR A 34 17.81 2.73 12.36
N GLY A 35 17.11 3.06 11.30
CA GLY A 35 17.17 2.27 10.08
C GLY A 35 16.03 2.57 9.12
N ILE A 36 15.60 1.57 8.38
CA ILE A 36 14.52 1.68 7.41
C ILE A 36 13.57 0.50 7.52
N CYS A 37 12.33 0.73 7.16
CA CYS A 37 11.33 -0.29 6.92
C CYS A 37 10.94 -0.21 5.44
N HIS A 38 11.26 -1.24 4.68
CA HIS A 38 10.85 -1.35 3.29
C HIS A 38 9.58 -2.17 3.22
N CYS A 39 8.56 -1.61 2.57
CA CYS A 39 7.28 -2.27 2.36
C CYS A 39 7.15 -2.64 0.89
N PHE A 40 6.92 -3.90 0.59
CA PHE A 40 6.81 -4.38 -0.78
C PHE A 40 5.54 -5.21 -0.95
N ILE A 41 4.68 -4.81 -1.89
CA ILE A 41 3.45 -5.55 -2.18
C ILE A 41 3.71 -6.61 -3.24
N GLN A 42 3.23 -7.84 -3.00
CA GLN A 42 3.49 -8.98 -3.88
C GLN A 42 2.35 -9.23 -4.87
N HIS A 43 1.81 -8.16 -5.45
CA HIS A 43 0.66 -8.24 -6.35
C HIS A 43 0.80 -7.25 -7.49
N THR A 44 0.00 -7.45 -8.55
CA THR A 44 -0.01 -6.59 -9.72
C THR A 44 -1.31 -5.79 -9.87
N SER A 45 -2.29 -6.00 -8.99
CA SER A 45 -3.59 -5.33 -9.05
C SER A 45 -3.97 -4.63 -7.75
N ALA A 46 -3.00 -4.45 -6.88
CA ALA A 46 -3.10 -3.62 -5.68
C ALA A 46 -1.75 -2.94 -5.48
N SER A 47 -1.71 -1.86 -4.71
CA SER A 47 -0.51 -1.06 -4.55
C SER A 47 -0.43 -0.46 -3.15
N LEU A 48 0.62 0.32 -2.92
CA LEU A 48 0.82 1.04 -1.67
C LEU A 48 0.80 2.54 -1.96
N ILE A 49 0.25 3.31 -1.03
CA ILE A 49 0.33 4.77 -1.10
C ILE A 49 0.67 5.34 0.27
N LEU A 50 1.35 6.46 0.24
CA LEU A 50 1.66 7.27 1.41
C LEU A 50 0.98 8.61 1.19
N CYS A 51 -0.06 8.90 1.96
CA CYS A 51 -0.85 10.09 1.74
C CYS A 51 -1.44 10.62 3.05
N GLU A 52 -2.16 11.71 2.94
CA GLU A 52 -2.77 12.39 4.08
C GLU A 52 -3.74 11.46 4.80
N ASN A 53 -3.67 11.43 6.12
CA ASN A 53 -4.35 10.45 6.96
C ASN A 53 -5.55 11.00 7.73
N ALA A 54 -5.74 12.32 7.79
CA ALA A 54 -6.76 12.91 8.66
C ALA A 54 -8.10 13.09 7.96
N ASP A 55 -8.10 13.62 6.74
CA ASP A 55 -9.32 13.88 5.98
C ASP A 55 -9.60 12.74 4.99
N PRO A 56 -10.63 11.91 5.23
CA PRO A 56 -10.95 10.82 4.30
C PRO A 56 -11.34 11.30 2.90
N MET A 57 -11.68 12.57 2.73
CA MET A 57 -12.00 13.13 1.41
C MET A 57 -10.79 13.10 0.47
N VAL A 58 -9.57 13.18 1.00
CA VAL A 58 -8.37 13.07 0.17
C VAL A 58 -8.35 11.74 -0.58
N ARG A 59 -8.62 10.64 0.12
CA ARG A 59 -8.62 9.32 -0.50
C ARG A 59 -9.80 9.10 -1.43
N ARG A 60 -10.95 9.72 -1.13
CA ARG A 60 -12.11 9.71 -2.05
C ARG A 60 -11.81 10.46 -3.34
N ASP A 61 -11.16 11.60 -3.23
CA ASP A 61 -10.78 12.38 -4.41
C ASP A 61 -9.76 11.65 -5.26
N LEU A 62 -8.79 10.96 -4.62
CA LEU A 62 -7.83 10.12 -5.34
C LEU A 62 -8.54 9.01 -6.11
N GLU A 63 -9.49 8.35 -5.49
CA GLU A 63 -10.26 7.29 -6.15
C GLU A 63 -11.08 7.85 -7.32
N SER A 64 -11.74 8.99 -7.13
CA SER A 64 -12.52 9.63 -8.20
C SER A 64 -11.62 10.02 -9.38
N PHE A 65 -10.45 10.54 -9.08
CA PHE A 65 -9.47 10.91 -10.09
C PHE A 65 -9.00 9.69 -10.89
N LEU A 66 -8.63 8.62 -10.19
CA LEU A 66 -8.16 7.40 -10.84
C LEU A 66 -9.27 6.72 -11.64
N ALA A 67 -10.50 6.73 -11.13
CA ALA A 67 -11.64 6.15 -11.86
C ALA A 67 -11.87 6.85 -13.20
N ARG A 68 -11.66 8.16 -13.23
CA ARG A 68 -11.78 8.93 -14.48
C ARG A 68 -10.58 8.74 -15.40
N LEU A 69 -9.38 8.64 -14.81
CA LEU A 69 -8.14 8.47 -15.59
C LEU A 69 -8.05 7.08 -16.21
N VAL A 70 -8.48 6.05 -15.46
CA VAL A 70 -8.36 4.65 -15.86
C VAL A 70 -9.73 3.98 -15.70
N PRO A 71 -10.66 4.18 -16.67
CA PRO A 71 -12.00 3.61 -16.55
C PRO A 71 -12.00 2.09 -16.69
N ASP A 72 -12.84 1.43 -15.90
CA ASP A 72 -13.12 0.01 -16.08
C ASP A 72 -13.84 -0.21 -17.41
N GLY A 73 -13.54 -1.33 -18.06
CA GLY A 73 -14.22 -1.70 -19.30
C GLY A 73 -13.82 -0.88 -20.52
N ASP A 74 -12.70 -0.14 -20.45
CA ASP A 74 -12.20 0.62 -21.57
C ASP A 74 -11.87 -0.32 -22.74
N ARG A 75 -12.41 -0.01 -23.92
CA ARG A 75 -12.21 -0.83 -25.13
C ARG A 75 -10.77 -0.82 -25.65
N LEU A 76 -9.94 0.05 -25.14
CA LEU A 76 -8.51 0.08 -25.43
C LEU A 76 -7.83 -1.22 -25.00
N PHE A 77 -8.33 -1.86 -23.93
CA PHE A 77 -7.66 -2.98 -23.30
C PHE A 77 -7.99 -4.30 -23.98
N GLU A 78 -6.95 -5.12 -24.20
CA GLU A 78 -7.06 -6.47 -24.78
C GLU A 78 -7.11 -7.54 -23.69
N HIS A 79 -6.56 -7.26 -22.49
CA HIS A 79 -6.56 -8.18 -21.37
C HIS A 79 -7.90 -8.09 -20.66
N THR A 80 -8.84 -8.99 -20.98
CA THR A 80 -10.22 -8.92 -20.49
C THR A 80 -10.72 -10.19 -19.80
N ASP A 81 -9.91 -11.25 -19.75
CA ASP A 81 -10.34 -12.57 -19.28
C ASP A 81 -10.78 -12.56 -17.81
N GLU A 82 -10.23 -11.68 -16.99
CA GLU A 82 -10.53 -11.63 -15.56
C GLU A 82 -11.54 -10.53 -15.19
N GLY A 83 -12.23 -9.99 -16.18
CA GLY A 83 -13.24 -8.97 -15.94
C GLY A 83 -12.82 -7.58 -16.36
N PRO A 84 -13.76 -6.62 -16.38
CA PRO A 84 -13.50 -5.26 -16.88
C PRO A 84 -12.64 -4.42 -15.93
N ASP A 85 -12.48 -4.83 -14.68
CA ASP A 85 -11.72 -4.11 -13.68
C ASP A 85 -10.25 -4.53 -13.58
N ASP A 86 -9.87 -5.66 -14.21
CA ASP A 86 -8.53 -6.21 -13.99
C ASP A 86 -7.43 -5.42 -14.70
N MET A 87 -7.57 -5.15 -16.00
CA MET A 87 -6.54 -4.37 -16.67
C MET A 87 -6.44 -2.94 -16.13
N PRO A 88 -7.55 -2.24 -15.84
CA PRO A 88 -7.46 -0.97 -15.12
C PRO A 88 -6.73 -1.08 -13.78
N ALA A 89 -6.93 -2.18 -13.05
CA ALA A 89 -6.22 -2.39 -11.79
C ALA A 89 -4.71 -2.50 -12.00
N HIS A 90 -4.26 -3.18 -13.06
CA HIS A 90 -2.84 -3.25 -13.40
C HIS A 90 -2.27 -1.85 -13.70
N VAL A 91 -3.01 -1.04 -14.45
CA VAL A 91 -2.57 0.33 -14.76
C VAL A 91 -2.49 1.17 -13.49
N ARG A 92 -3.52 1.12 -12.65
CA ARG A 92 -3.54 1.85 -11.39
C ARG A 92 -2.36 1.46 -10.48
N ALA A 93 -2.05 0.16 -10.43
CA ALA A 93 -0.93 -0.34 -9.62
C ALA A 93 0.40 0.24 -10.10
N ILE A 94 0.60 0.30 -11.41
CA ILE A 94 1.83 0.84 -12.02
C ILE A 94 1.93 2.36 -11.80
N LEU A 95 0.79 3.07 -11.81
CA LEU A 95 0.77 4.52 -11.63
C LEU A 95 0.93 4.95 -10.17
N THR A 96 0.69 4.06 -9.22
CA THR A 96 0.88 4.35 -7.80
C THR A 96 2.21 3.74 -7.32
N LYS A 97 2.28 3.16 -6.12
CA LYS A 97 3.55 2.64 -5.60
C LYS A 97 3.46 1.15 -5.35
N MET A 98 4.46 0.41 -5.78
CA MET A 98 4.57 -1.03 -5.49
C MET A 98 5.42 -1.28 -4.24
N ASP A 99 6.18 -0.28 -3.83
CA ASP A 99 6.98 -0.34 -2.62
C ASP A 99 7.10 1.04 -1.99
N LEU A 100 7.42 1.06 -0.71
CA LEU A 100 7.70 2.27 0.05
C LEU A 100 8.86 1.99 0.98
N THR A 101 9.72 2.98 1.18
CA THR A 101 10.76 2.92 2.20
C THR A 101 10.47 3.99 3.24
N LEU A 102 10.32 3.54 4.49
CA LEU A 102 10.02 4.42 5.62
C LEU A 102 11.23 4.49 6.53
N PRO A 103 11.69 5.68 6.91
CA PRO A 103 12.79 5.76 7.87
C PRO A 103 12.32 5.35 9.27
N ILE A 104 13.21 4.68 10.00
CA ILE A 104 13.01 4.38 11.42
C ILE A 104 13.91 5.30 12.22
N ARG A 105 13.32 6.05 13.14
CA ARG A 105 14.03 6.96 14.03
C ARG A 105 13.48 6.81 15.43
N ASP A 106 14.36 6.65 16.39
CA ASP A 106 13.98 6.46 17.80
C ASP A 106 12.98 5.32 18.00
N GLY A 107 13.12 4.26 17.23
CA GLY A 107 12.30 3.06 17.34
C GLY A 107 10.92 3.16 16.74
N ARG A 108 10.67 4.18 15.91
CA ARG A 108 9.37 4.40 15.26
C ARG A 108 9.55 4.77 13.81
N CYS A 109 8.50 4.59 13.00
CA CYS A 109 8.49 5.16 11.66
C CYS A 109 8.50 6.68 11.76
N ALA A 110 9.44 7.32 11.07
CA ALA A 110 9.57 8.77 11.10
C ALA A 110 8.63 9.41 10.08
N LEU A 111 7.34 9.11 10.20
CA LEU A 111 6.31 9.71 9.36
C LEU A 111 5.97 11.12 9.85
N GLY A 112 5.64 11.99 8.91
CA GLY A 112 5.04 13.27 9.27
C GLY A 112 3.67 13.06 9.91
N THR A 113 3.18 14.08 10.61
CA THR A 113 1.90 14.02 11.33
C THR A 113 0.74 13.62 10.40
N TRP A 114 0.77 14.09 9.18
CA TRP A 114 -0.32 13.89 8.21
C TRP A 114 -0.09 12.72 7.27
N GLN A 115 0.96 11.93 7.46
CA GLN A 115 1.28 10.81 6.57
C GLN A 115 0.72 9.51 7.14
N GLY A 116 0.01 8.77 6.31
CA GLY A 116 -0.43 7.41 6.60
C GLY A 116 -0.10 6.50 5.44
N VAL A 117 0.14 5.23 5.74
CA VAL A 117 0.40 4.21 4.73
C VAL A 117 -0.86 3.41 4.51
N TYR A 118 -1.22 3.24 3.24
CA TYR A 118 -2.43 2.52 2.86
C TYR A 118 -2.10 1.49 1.79
N LEU A 119 -2.73 0.33 1.91
CA LEU A 119 -2.84 -0.60 0.78
C LEU A 119 -4.01 -0.12 -0.07
N TYR A 120 -3.79 0.03 -1.37
CA TYR A 120 -4.81 0.45 -2.31
C TYR A 120 -5.24 -0.74 -3.16
N GLU A 121 -6.44 -1.26 -2.87
CA GLU A 121 -7.02 -2.36 -3.64
C GLU A 121 -7.64 -1.80 -4.90
N HIS A 122 -7.24 -2.30 -6.07
CA HIS A 122 -7.74 -1.79 -7.34
C HIS A 122 -8.78 -2.72 -8.00
N ARG A 123 -8.90 -3.96 -7.53
CA ARG A 123 -9.94 -4.87 -7.99
C ARG A 123 -11.26 -4.57 -7.26
N THR A 124 -12.38 -4.88 -7.92
CA THR A 124 -13.70 -4.62 -7.35
C THR A 124 -14.21 -5.75 -6.46
N HIS A 125 -13.46 -6.84 -6.33
CA HIS A 125 -13.82 -8.00 -5.50
C HIS A 125 -12.88 -8.15 -4.32
N PRO A 126 -13.29 -8.89 -3.25
CA PRO A 126 -12.42 -9.16 -2.11
C PRO A 126 -11.19 -9.96 -2.50
N HIS A 127 -10.07 -9.65 -1.88
CA HIS A 127 -8.80 -10.35 -2.08
C HIS A 127 -8.03 -10.44 -0.76
N HIS A 128 -7.07 -11.37 -0.72
CA HIS A 128 -6.07 -11.43 0.33
C HIS A 128 -4.76 -10.92 -0.26
N ARG A 129 -4.25 -9.83 0.31
CA ARG A 129 -3.04 -9.19 -0.20
C ARG A 129 -1.88 -9.37 0.77
N GLN A 130 -0.69 -9.56 0.24
CA GLN A 130 0.52 -9.80 1.01
C GLN A 130 1.49 -8.64 0.82
N VAL A 131 1.98 -8.12 1.95
CA VAL A 131 3.01 -7.07 1.97
C VAL A 131 4.18 -7.59 2.79
N ILE A 132 5.37 -7.58 2.20
CA ILE A 132 6.58 -7.93 2.94
C ILE A 132 7.18 -6.67 3.53
N LEU A 133 7.38 -6.68 4.84
CA LEU A 133 8.09 -5.62 5.54
C LEU A 133 9.51 -6.12 5.81
N THR A 134 10.49 -5.43 5.26
CA THR A 134 11.91 -5.69 5.55
C THR A 134 12.47 -4.53 6.35
N LEU A 135 12.89 -4.83 7.56
CA LEU A 135 13.40 -3.85 8.50
C LEU A 135 14.90 -4.04 8.65
N MET A 136 15.66 -2.98 8.43
CA MET A 136 17.12 -2.99 8.49
C MET A 136 17.60 -1.84 9.36
N GLY A 137 18.53 -2.11 10.25
CA GLY A 137 19.11 -1.04 11.06
C GLY A 137 19.75 -1.51 12.33
N GLU A 138 19.93 -0.57 13.23
CA GLU A 138 20.64 -0.76 14.48
C GLU A 138 19.68 -0.71 15.66
N PRO A 139 19.88 -1.60 16.68
CA PRO A 139 19.00 -1.64 17.86
C PRO A 139 19.43 -0.66 18.92
N GLY A 140 20.19 0.19 18.76
CA GLY A 140 20.68 1.06 19.81
C GLY A 140 20.27 2.49 19.70
#